data_36fb23b1cd775f59cd3db7c404c965ac
#
_entry.id   36fb23b1cd775f59cd3db7c404c965ac
#
_cell.length_a   1.000
_cell.length_b   1.000
_cell.length_c   1.000
_cell.angle_alpha   90.00
_cell.angle_beta   90.00
_cell.angle_gamma   90.00
#
_symmetry.space_group_name_H-M   'P 1'
#
loop_
_entity.id
_entity.type
_entity.pdbx_description
1 polymer ?
#
loop_
_entity_poly.entity_id
_entity_poly.type
_entity_poly.pdbx_seq_one_letter_code
_entity_poly.pdbx_strand_id
1 'polypeptide(L)'
;MVSPDRDCNALLSRLRQPNRGDLKPNCIYGWWEEQLLAEYGYRGDQKPEVLDGDQDPATYEKLRAAVHQDHLNWLASLQFGFVELDCGLIHGSSADVGDCLLESTSPLILLDRLTRLDVNRLFTARSGQQFRLQLTSGQIQSKVVDPLGETAQEHTVPKRSVIGIGSGVNYTLYDPASDHIEFLTVADRSGASKLGFG
;
A
#
# COMPACT_ATOMS: atom_id res chain seq x y z
N MET A 1 0.96 4.76 -8.89
CA MET A 1 0.79 5.98 -9.71
C MET A 1 1.41 5.79 -11.09
N VAL A 2 2.66 5.41 -11.14
CA VAL A 2 3.37 5.07 -12.37
C VAL A 2 2.99 3.68 -12.85
N SER A 3 2.93 3.47 -14.16
CA SER A 3 2.66 2.20 -14.81
C SER A 3 3.31 2.19 -16.20
N PRO A 4 3.91 1.07 -16.64
CA PRO A 4 4.48 0.98 -17.98
C PRO A 4 3.43 0.97 -19.09
N ASP A 5 2.15 0.77 -18.77
CA ASP A 5 1.08 0.56 -19.77
C ASP A 5 0.27 1.82 -20.09
N ARG A 6 0.61 2.97 -19.51
CA ARG A 6 -0.12 4.23 -19.73
C ARG A 6 0.76 5.46 -19.52
N ASP A 7 0.42 6.56 -20.19
CA ASP A 7 0.98 7.88 -19.89
C ASP A 7 0.51 8.34 -18.49
N CYS A 8 1.47 8.58 -17.61
CA CYS A 8 1.22 8.99 -16.22
C CYS A 8 1.41 10.50 -15.99
N ASN A 9 1.90 11.26 -16.98
CA ASN A 9 2.35 12.64 -16.81
C ASN A 9 1.24 13.59 -16.34
N ALA A 10 0.03 13.46 -16.88
CA ALA A 10 -1.10 14.30 -16.47
C ALA A 10 -1.48 14.05 -15.01
N LEU A 11 -1.52 12.79 -14.56
CA LEU A 11 -1.79 12.43 -13.18
C LEU A 11 -0.69 12.93 -12.25
N LEU A 12 0.58 12.70 -12.60
CA LEU A 12 1.72 13.13 -11.79
C LEU A 12 1.77 14.65 -11.63
N SER A 13 1.49 15.39 -12.71
CA SER A 13 1.39 16.86 -12.68
C SER A 13 0.29 17.31 -11.71
N ARG A 14 -0.87 16.65 -11.74
CA ARG A 14 -2.01 16.97 -10.87
C ARG A 14 -1.72 16.67 -9.39
N LEU A 15 -1.08 15.54 -9.10
CA LEU A 15 -0.70 15.16 -7.73
C LEU A 15 0.38 16.07 -7.16
N ARG A 16 1.36 16.48 -8.00
CA ARG A 16 2.45 17.37 -7.62
C ARG A 16 1.98 18.81 -7.39
N GLN A 17 1.06 19.27 -8.22
CA GLN A 17 0.51 20.63 -8.17
C GLN A 17 -1.02 20.59 -8.27
N PRO A 18 -1.71 20.26 -7.18
CA PRO A 18 -3.17 20.24 -7.19
C PRO A 18 -3.72 21.64 -7.47
N ASN A 19 -4.81 21.72 -8.23
CA ASN A 19 -5.48 22.99 -8.48
C ASN A 19 -6.10 23.52 -7.17
N ARG A 20 -6.47 24.81 -7.20
CA ARG A 20 -7.16 25.43 -6.06
C ARG A 20 -8.48 24.69 -5.81
N GLY A 21 -8.65 24.20 -4.57
CA GLY A 21 -9.83 23.42 -4.17
C GLY A 21 -9.70 21.91 -4.36
N ASP A 22 -8.65 21.42 -4.99
CA ASP A 22 -8.36 19.98 -5.02
C ASP A 22 -7.88 19.49 -3.65
N LEU A 23 -8.13 18.22 -3.38
CA LEU A 23 -7.51 17.53 -2.25
C LEU A 23 -5.98 17.44 -2.50
N LYS A 24 -5.20 17.64 -1.44
CA LYS A 24 -3.76 17.35 -1.45
C LYS A 24 -3.55 15.96 -0.86
N PRO A 25 -3.45 14.91 -1.70
CA PRO A 25 -3.22 13.57 -1.20
C PRO A 25 -1.79 13.44 -0.67
N ASN A 26 -1.63 12.73 0.44
CA ASN A 26 -0.31 12.22 0.81
C ASN A 26 0.04 11.07 -0.13
N CYS A 27 1.15 11.21 -0.83
CA CYS A 27 1.61 10.23 -1.80
C CYS A 27 2.80 9.45 -1.25
N ILE A 28 2.83 8.17 -1.53
CA ILE A 28 3.96 7.28 -1.29
C ILE A 28 4.45 6.72 -2.62
N TYR A 29 5.73 6.36 -2.70
CA TYR A 29 6.22 5.67 -3.89
C TYR A 29 5.84 4.18 -3.83
N GLY A 30 5.66 3.56 -4.99
CA GLY A 30 5.37 2.16 -5.14
C GLY A 30 6.47 1.44 -5.92
N TRP A 31 6.19 0.20 -6.30
CA TRP A 31 7.13 -0.66 -7.01
C TRP A 31 7.64 -0.04 -8.34
N TRP A 32 6.74 0.48 -9.17
CA TRP A 32 7.15 1.07 -10.45
C TRP A 32 7.91 2.37 -10.31
N GLU A 33 7.57 3.19 -9.31
CA GLU A 33 8.33 4.38 -8.96
C GLU A 33 9.75 4.00 -8.53
N GLU A 34 9.90 2.95 -7.71
CA GLU A 34 11.20 2.47 -7.26
C GLU A 34 12.05 1.96 -8.43
N GLN A 35 11.46 1.16 -9.34
CA GLN A 35 12.16 0.69 -10.54
C GLN A 35 12.64 1.86 -11.41
N LEU A 36 11.76 2.83 -11.65
CA LEU A 36 12.08 4.00 -12.46
C LEU A 36 13.22 4.82 -11.82
N LEU A 37 13.14 5.05 -10.51
CA LEU A 37 14.15 5.82 -9.78
C LEU A 37 15.50 5.13 -9.74
N ALA A 38 15.53 3.79 -9.60
CA ALA A 38 16.75 2.99 -9.66
C ALA A 38 17.40 3.08 -11.04
N GLU A 39 16.59 3.01 -12.11
CA GLU A 39 17.07 3.11 -13.49
C GLU A 39 17.71 4.47 -13.80
N TYR A 40 17.21 5.56 -13.19
CA TYR A 40 17.79 6.90 -13.31
C TYR A 40 18.87 7.21 -12.25
N GLY A 41 19.32 6.22 -11.47
CA GLY A 41 20.39 6.37 -10.49
C GLY A 41 20.02 7.10 -9.20
N TYR A 42 18.73 7.36 -8.94
CA TYR A 42 18.29 8.03 -7.70
C TYR A 42 18.41 7.15 -6.45
N ARG A 43 18.63 5.85 -6.60
CA ARG A 43 18.77 4.86 -5.52
C ARG A 43 20.21 4.33 -5.35
N GLY A 44 21.19 5.00 -5.96
CA GLY A 44 22.58 4.57 -5.99
C GLY A 44 22.76 3.27 -6.78
N ASP A 45 23.73 2.44 -6.39
CA ASP A 45 24.02 1.17 -7.06
C ASP A 45 23.09 0.01 -6.62
N GLN A 46 22.19 0.25 -5.69
CA GLN A 46 21.23 -0.77 -5.26
C GLN A 46 20.13 -0.90 -6.29
N LYS A 47 20.15 -2.01 -7.02
CA LYS A 47 18.99 -2.41 -7.83
C LYS A 47 17.96 -3.02 -6.90
N PRO A 48 16.69 -2.66 -7.03
CA PRO A 48 15.62 -3.32 -6.28
C PRO A 48 15.65 -4.81 -6.52
N GLU A 49 15.32 -5.59 -5.51
CA GLU A 49 15.17 -7.03 -5.67
C GLU A 49 14.09 -7.32 -6.71
N VAL A 50 14.48 -7.86 -7.83
CA VAL A 50 13.57 -8.07 -8.97
C VAL A 50 12.86 -9.39 -8.77
N LEU A 51 11.54 -9.34 -8.70
CA LEU A 51 10.72 -10.54 -8.71
C LEU A 51 10.75 -11.17 -10.10
N ASP A 52 10.83 -12.50 -10.15
CA ASP A 52 10.80 -13.25 -11.40
C ASP A 52 9.61 -12.85 -12.28
N GLY A 53 9.88 -12.41 -13.49
CA GLY A 53 8.89 -11.97 -14.47
C GLY A 53 8.79 -10.46 -14.72
N ASP A 54 9.31 -9.60 -13.83
CA ASP A 54 9.26 -8.12 -14.00
C ASP A 54 10.48 -7.57 -14.76
N GLN A 55 11.36 -8.42 -15.29
CA GLN A 55 12.66 -8.03 -15.88
C GLN A 55 12.68 -7.88 -17.41
N ASP A 56 11.53 -7.82 -18.06
CA ASP A 56 11.52 -7.60 -19.50
C ASP A 56 12.07 -6.19 -19.85
N PRO A 57 13.17 -6.08 -20.62
CA PRO A 57 13.69 -4.78 -21.07
C PRO A 57 12.65 -3.88 -21.75
N ALA A 58 11.68 -4.49 -22.45
CA ALA A 58 10.60 -3.75 -23.08
C ALA A 58 9.68 -3.07 -22.06
N THR A 59 9.52 -3.65 -20.88
CA THR A 59 8.75 -3.04 -19.78
C THR A 59 9.46 -1.79 -19.24
N TYR A 60 10.77 -1.81 -19.10
CA TYR A 60 11.54 -0.61 -18.69
C TYR A 60 11.51 0.50 -19.74
N GLU A 61 11.57 0.16 -21.02
CA GLU A 61 11.39 1.16 -22.09
C GLU A 61 10.02 1.84 -22.02
N LYS A 62 8.97 1.06 -21.83
CA LYS A 62 7.61 1.59 -21.64
C LYS A 62 7.52 2.46 -20.40
N LEU A 63 8.13 2.04 -19.29
CA LEU A 63 8.12 2.77 -18.03
C LEU A 63 8.82 4.14 -18.18
N ARG A 64 9.97 4.20 -18.87
CA ARG A 64 10.66 5.45 -19.19
C ARG A 64 9.81 6.36 -20.08
N ALA A 65 9.11 5.79 -21.06
CA ALA A 65 8.23 6.55 -21.93
C ALA A 65 6.97 7.09 -21.22
N ALA A 66 6.53 6.42 -20.16
CA ALA A 66 5.33 6.77 -19.40
C ALA A 66 5.50 7.97 -18.47
N VAL A 67 6.75 8.37 -18.15
CA VAL A 67 7.04 9.40 -17.15
C VAL A 67 8.08 10.39 -17.67
N HIS A 68 7.71 11.65 -17.69
CA HIS A 68 8.64 12.74 -18.06
C HIS A 68 9.67 12.98 -16.94
N GLN A 69 10.92 13.29 -17.31
CA GLN A 69 12.02 13.50 -16.35
C GLN A 69 11.73 14.57 -15.29
N ASP A 70 10.92 15.57 -15.60
CA ASP A 70 10.54 16.65 -14.67
C ASP A 70 9.84 16.13 -13.42
N HIS A 71 9.29 14.91 -13.46
CA HIS A 71 8.63 14.29 -12.31
C HIS A 71 9.57 13.51 -11.40
N LEU A 72 10.78 13.15 -11.88
CA LEU A 72 11.69 12.24 -11.15
C LEU A 72 12.10 12.79 -9.77
N ASN A 73 12.46 14.07 -9.67
CA ASN A 73 12.84 14.68 -8.40
C ASN A 73 11.69 14.64 -7.38
N TRP A 74 10.45 14.85 -7.83
CA TRP A 74 9.30 14.76 -6.96
C TRP A 74 9.03 13.30 -6.54
N LEU A 75 9.08 12.36 -7.47
CA LEU A 75 8.94 10.93 -7.16
C LEU A 75 10.01 10.47 -6.17
N ALA A 76 11.26 10.92 -6.32
CA ALA A 76 12.36 10.61 -5.42
C ALA A 76 12.16 11.21 -4.00
N SER A 77 11.38 12.28 -3.87
CA SER A 77 11.05 12.90 -2.59
C SER A 77 9.88 12.23 -1.86
N LEU A 78 9.16 11.32 -2.50
CA LEU A 78 8.06 10.60 -1.87
C LEU A 78 8.56 9.68 -0.76
N GLN A 79 7.74 9.53 0.27
CA GLN A 79 8.03 8.64 1.39
C GLN A 79 7.71 7.19 1.05
N PHE A 80 8.36 6.27 1.74
CA PHE A 80 8.08 4.83 1.67
C PHE A 80 6.66 4.49 2.14
N GLY A 81 6.19 5.15 3.18
CA GLY A 81 4.88 4.94 3.76
C GLY A 81 4.58 5.92 4.88
N PHE A 82 3.41 5.79 5.45
CA PHE A 82 2.94 6.57 6.60
C PHE A 82 2.45 5.64 7.70
N VAL A 83 2.59 6.09 8.95
CA VAL A 83 1.94 5.45 10.11
C VAL A 83 1.06 6.49 10.75
N GLU A 84 -0.25 6.28 10.72
CA GLU A 84 -1.25 7.17 11.32
C GLU A 84 -2.37 6.36 11.95
N LEU A 85 -2.83 6.77 13.12
CA LEU A 85 -3.97 6.17 13.82
C LEU A 85 -3.87 4.63 13.93
N ASP A 86 -2.69 4.13 14.29
CA ASP A 86 -2.43 2.69 14.40
C ASP A 86 -2.55 1.93 13.06
N CYS A 87 -2.39 2.64 11.95
CA CYS A 87 -2.43 2.13 10.60
C CYS A 87 -1.11 2.39 9.89
N GLY A 88 -0.50 1.35 9.32
CA GLY A 88 0.58 1.47 8.35
C GLY A 88 0.00 1.57 6.94
N LEU A 89 0.41 2.58 6.18
CA LEU A 89 0.01 2.80 4.79
C LEU A 89 1.26 2.71 3.92
N ILE A 90 1.44 1.60 3.24
CA ILE A 90 2.65 1.28 2.45
C ILE A 90 2.22 0.62 1.14
N HIS A 91 3.00 0.80 0.06
CA HIS A 91 2.69 0.12 -1.20
C HIS A 91 2.87 -1.40 -1.10
N GLY A 92 4.02 -1.86 -0.63
CA GLY A 92 4.34 -3.27 -0.36
C GLY A 92 4.05 -3.65 1.08
N SER A 93 5.12 -3.81 1.86
CA SER A 93 5.03 -4.06 3.31
C SER A 93 6.15 -3.35 4.07
N SER A 94 6.23 -3.58 5.38
CA SER A 94 7.33 -3.09 6.21
C SER A 94 8.70 -3.71 5.88
N ALA A 95 8.74 -4.73 5.05
CA ALA A 95 10.00 -5.34 4.61
C ALA A 95 10.57 -4.65 3.37
N ASP A 96 9.72 -4.44 2.36
CA ASP A 96 10.11 -3.88 1.08
C ASP A 96 8.90 -3.36 0.29
N VAL A 97 9.15 -2.41 -0.65
CA VAL A 97 8.12 -1.88 -1.55
C VAL A 97 7.60 -2.93 -2.53
N GLY A 98 8.42 -3.92 -2.87
CA GLY A 98 8.10 -5.04 -3.74
C GLY A 98 7.42 -6.21 -3.04
N ASP A 99 7.45 -6.25 -1.69
CA ASP A 99 6.84 -7.34 -0.92
C ASP A 99 5.32 -7.41 -1.16
N CYS A 100 4.88 -8.49 -1.80
CA CYS A 100 3.51 -8.66 -2.28
C CYS A 100 2.71 -9.53 -1.31
N LEU A 101 1.92 -8.89 -0.45
CA LEU A 101 1.04 -9.60 0.47
C LEU A 101 -0.26 -10.00 -0.24
N LEU A 102 -0.63 -11.28 -0.11
CA LEU A 102 -1.78 -11.92 -0.72
C LEU A 102 -2.67 -12.56 0.36
N GLU A 103 -3.87 -12.97 -0.02
CA GLU A 103 -4.76 -13.74 0.87
C GLU A 103 -4.13 -15.06 1.31
N SER A 104 -3.23 -15.63 0.50
CA SER A 104 -2.49 -16.86 0.80
C SER A 104 -1.21 -16.66 1.61
N THR A 105 -0.84 -15.41 1.93
CA THR A 105 0.37 -15.12 2.72
C THR A 105 0.25 -15.72 4.12
N SER A 106 1.32 -16.38 4.56
CA SER A 106 1.35 -17.01 5.89
C SER A 106 1.03 -16.00 7.01
N PRO A 107 0.19 -16.37 7.99
CA PRO A 107 -0.13 -15.52 9.14
C PRO A 107 1.10 -15.04 9.92
N LEU A 108 2.17 -15.84 9.98
CA LEU A 108 3.42 -15.46 10.65
C LEU A 108 4.13 -14.33 9.91
N ILE A 109 4.12 -14.33 8.57
CA ILE A 109 4.66 -13.25 7.76
C ILE A 109 3.84 -11.98 7.97
N LEU A 110 2.51 -12.08 7.91
CA LEU A 110 1.63 -10.93 8.14
C LEU A 110 1.86 -10.32 9.52
N LEU A 111 2.01 -11.15 10.55
CA LEU A 111 2.29 -10.71 11.92
C LEU A 111 3.66 -10.01 12.02
N ASP A 112 4.70 -10.55 11.40
CA ASP A 112 6.02 -9.91 11.33
C ASP A 112 5.93 -8.52 10.70
N ARG A 113 5.21 -8.37 9.59
CA ARG A 113 5.04 -7.10 8.89
C ARG A 113 4.35 -6.02 9.73
N LEU A 114 3.30 -6.40 10.45
CA LEU A 114 2.60 -5.53 11.38
C LEU A 114 3.48 -5.14 12.58
N THR A 115 4.21 -6.12 13.13
CA THR A 115 5.06 -5.92 14.32
C THR A 115 6.22 -4.97 14.04
N ARG A 116 6.82 -5.03 12.84
CA ARG A 116 7.93 -4.12 12.45
C ARG A 116 7.51 -2.64 12.44
N LEU A 117 6.25 -2.34 12.20
CA LEU A 117 5.70 -0.98 12.19
C LEU A 117 5.05 -0.62 13.53
N ASP A 118 4.91 -1.59 14.42
CA ASP A 118 4.15 -1.45 15.67
C ASP A 118 2.73 -0.92 15.43
N VAL A 119 2.03 -1.52 14.44
CA VAL A 119 0.66 -1.16 14.08
C VAL A 119 -0.27 -2.38 14.16
N ASN A 120 -1.55 -2.13 14.32
CA ASN A 120 -2.57 -3.18 14.27
C ASN A 120 -3.24 -3.31 12.90
N ARG A 121 -3.06 -2.34 12.00
CA ARG A 121 -3.58 -2.38 10.64
C ARG A 121 -2.50 -2.03 9.62
N LEU A 122 -2.41 -2.84 8.57
CA LEU A 122 -1.51 -2.57 7.44
C LEU A 122 -2.33 -2.51 6.15
N PHE A 123 -2.33 -1.35 5.51
CA PHE A 123 -2.89 -1.15 4.18
C PHE A 123 -1.78 -1.29 3.14
N THR A 124 -1.98 -2.22 2.19
CA THR A 124 -1.01 -2.57 1.15
C THR A 124 -1.64 -2.50 -0.24
N ALA A 125 -0.87 -2.09 -1.24
CA ALA A 125 -1.33 -1.90 -2.62
C ALA A 125 -0.67 -2.85 -3.64
N ARG A 126 0.48 -3.46 -3.29
CA ARG A 126 1.35 -4.17 -4.26
C ARG A 126 0.66 -5.31 -5.00
N SER A 127 -0.24 -6.05 -4.33
CA SER A 127 -1.00 -7.14 -4.96
C SER A 127 -2.02 -6.66 -6.00
N GLY A 128 -2.44 -5.39 -5.94
CA GLY A 128 -3.53 -4.86 -6.74
C GLY A 128 -4.92 -5.41 -6.37
N GLN A 129 -5.01 -6.29 -5.38
CA GLN A 129 -6.24 -6.94 -4.95
C GLN A 129 -6.88 -6.22 -3.76
N GLN A 130 -8.21 -6.29 -3.66
CA GLN A 130 -8.96 -5.86 -2.48
C GLN A 130 -9.24 -7.08 -1.60
N PHE A 131 -8.70 -7.06 -0.37
CA PHE A 131 -8.94 -8.11 0.62
C PHE A 131 -8.80 -7.56 2.04
N ARG A 132 -9.35 -8.27 3.01
CA ARG A 132 -9.12 -8.04 4.44
C ARG A 132 -8.79 -9.36 5.12
N LEU A 133 -7.59 -9.48 5.66
CA LEU A 133 -7.17 -10.60 6.49
C LEU A 133 -7.17 -10.17 7.95
N GLN A 134 -7.88 -10.90 8.79
CA GLN A 134 -7.90 -10.67 10.23
C GLN A 134 -7.04 -11.73 10.93
N LEU A 135 -6.08 -11.26 11.69
CA LEU A 135 -5.27 -12.11 12.57
C LEU A 135 -5.92 -12.11 13.95
N THR A 136 -6.73 -13.12 14.18
CA THR A 136 -7.27 -13.38 15.52
C THR A 136 -6.19 -14.06 16.34
N SER A 137 -5.70 -13.38 17.35
CA SER A 137 -4.83 -14.00 18.35
C SER A 137 -5.63 -15.02 19.13
N GLY A 138 -5.16 -16.26 19.14
CA GLY A 138 -5.54 -17.18 20.20
C GLY A 138 -5.12 -16.56 21.54
N GLN A 139 -5.88 -16.77 22.59
CA GLN A 139 -5.50 -16.37 23.93
C GLN A 139 -4.14 -17.01 24.27
N ILE A 140 -3.09 -16.20 24.32
CA ILE A 140 -1.84 -16.63 24.92
C ILE A 140 -2.05 -16.42 26.41
N GLN A 141 -2.46 -17.47 27.11
CA GLN A 141 -2.35 -17.51 28.56
C GLN A 141 -0.88 -17.76 28.89
N SER A 142 -0.12 -16.70 29.09
CA SER A 142 1.18 -16.84 29.72
C SER A 142 0.95 -17.02 31.22
N LYS A 143 1.06 -18.25 31.70
CA LYS A 143 1.11 -18.52 33.11
C LYS A 143 2.52 -18.20 33.59
N VAL A 144 2.76 -16.97 34.02
CA VAL A 144 3.99 -16.63 34.73
C VAL A 144 3.82 -17.17 36.14
N VAL A 145 4.51 -18.25 36.45
CA VAL A 145 4.60 -18.78 37.84
C VAL A 145 5.61 -17.92 38.57
N ASP A 146 5.12 -16.92 39.28
CA ASP A 146 5.92 -16.19 40.27
C ASP A 146 5.99 -17.04 41.55
N PRO A 147 7.18 -17.18 42.18
CA PRO A 147 7.31 -17.92 43.44
C PRO A 147 6.49 -17.36 44.63
N LEU A 148 5.84 -16.23 44.46
CA LEU A 148 5.02 -15.55 45.49
C LEU A 148 3.51 -15.56 45.23
N GLY A 149 3.02 -16.24 44.21
CA GLY A 149 1.58 -16.38 43.96
C GLY A 149 1.20 -16.20 42.47
N GLU A 150 0.26 -17.00 42.01
CA GLU A 150 -0.24 -16.98 40.65
C GLU A 150 -1.07 -15.70 40.36
N THR A 151 -0.55 -14.77 39.59
CA THR A 151 -1.34 -13.70 38.95
C THR A 151 -1.46 -14.02 37.47
N ALA A 152 -2.61 -14.55 37.06
CA ALA A 152 -2.94 -14.68 35.65
C ALA A 152 -3.22 -13.28 35.11
N GLN A 153 -2.31 -12.71 34.35
CA GLN A 153 -2.59 -11.50 33.54
C GLN A 153 -3.15 -11.97 32.20
N GLU A 154 -4.43 -11.73 31.97
CA GLU A 154 -5.02 -11.83 30.62
C GLU A 154 -4.54 -10.65 29.79
N HIS A 155 -3.58 -10.90 28.91
CA HIS A 155 -3.23 -9.94 27.88
C HIS A 155 -4.19 -10.12 26.69
N THR A 156 -5.13 -9.19 26.55
CA THR A 156 -5.93 -9.11 25.34
C THR A 156 -5.03 -8.64 24.19
N VAL A 157 -4.65 -9.55 23.31
CA VAL A 157 -3.87 -9.18 22.12
C VAL A 157 -4.79 -8.41 21.16
N PRO A 158 -4.42 -7.20 20.72
CA PRO A 158 -5.25 -6.40 19.84
C PRO A 158 -5.53 -7.14 18.53
N LYS A 159 -6.73 -6.93 17.98
CA LYS A 159 -7.09 -7.46 16.66
C LYS A 159 -6.18 -6.81 15.62
N ARG A 160 -5.45 -7.62 14.87
CA ARG A 160 -4.58 -7.18 13.79
C ARG A 160 -5.18 -7.52 12.43
N SER A 161 -4.94 -6.67 11.45
CA SER A 161 -5.44 -6.91 10.09
C SER A 161 -4.49 -6.39 9.02
N VAL A 162 -4.47 -7.10 7.88
CA VAL A 162 -3.82 -6.65 6.65
C VAL A 162 -4.89 -6.45 5.60
N ILE A 163 -4.86 -5.30 4.94
CA ILE A 163 -5.87 -4.84 4.00
C ILE A 163 -5.20 -4.57 2.66
N GLY A 164 -5.59 -5.32 1.62
CA GLY A 164 -5.28 -4.99 0.24
C GLY A 164 -6.24 -3.93 -0.26
N ILE A 165 -5.73 -2.80 -0.73
CA ILE A 165 -6.57 -1.64 -1.08
C ILE A 165 -7.05 -1.63 -2.52
N GLY A 166 -6.60 -2.58 -3.35
CA GLY A 166 -6.89 -2.61 -4.77
C GLY A 166 -5.95 -1.73 -5.61
N SER A 167 -6.22 -1.68 -6.91
CA SER A 167 -5.48 -0.87 -7.88
C SER A 167 -6.37 -0.43 -9.04
N GLY A 168 -5.90 0.50 -9.86
CA GLY A 168 -6.60 0.98 -11.04
C GLY A 168 -7.87 1.75 -10.70
N VAL A 169 -9.02 1.16 -10.98
CA VAL A 169 -10.34 1.73 -10.68
C VAL A 169 -10.85 1.35 -9.28
N ASN A 170 -10.18 0.44 -8.61
CA ASN A 170 -10.54 -0.01 -7.27
C ASN A 170 -9.86 0.87 -6.21
N TYR A 171 -10.60 1.20 -5.17
CA TYR A 171 -10.09 1.96 -4.03
C TYR A 171 -10.79 1.53 -2.74
N THR A 172 -10.20 1.88 -1.62
CA THR A 172 -10.68 1.49 -0.30
C THR A 172 -10.93 2.73 0.54
N LEU A 173 -12.10 2.78 1.18
CA LEU A 173 -12.39 3.76 2.23
C LEU A 173 -12.24 3.08 3.59
N TYR A 174 -11.68 3.83 4.54
CA TYR A 174 -11.54 3.41 5.92
C TYR A 174 -12.03 4.50 6.86
N ASP A 175 -12.95 4.13 7.73
CA ASP A 175 -13.40 4.98 8.85
C ASP A 175 -12.74 4.48 10.15
N PRO A 176 -11.77 5.22 10.70
CA PRO A 176 -11.08 4.81 11.93
C PRO A 176 -11.96 4.87 13.17
N ALA A 177 -13.06 5.64 13.16
CA ALA A 177 -13.95 5.75 14.32
C ALA A 177 -14.79 4.49 14.51
N SER A 178 -15.20 3.85 13.42
CA SER A 178 -16.03 2.62 13.44
C SER A 178 -15.25 1.35 13.07
N ASP A 179 -13.97 1.43 12.73
CA ASP A 179 -13.15 0.36 12.14
C ASP A 179 -13.79 -0.24 10.88
N HIS A 180 -14.53 0.59 10.14
CA HIS A 180 -15.24 0.16 8.93
C HIS A 180 -14.35 0.31 7.71
N ILE A 181 -14.32 -0.75 6.89
CA ILE A 181 -13.60 -0.78 5.61
C ILE A 181 -14.61 -1.06 4.51
N GLU A 182 -14.61 -0.20 3.49
CA GLU A 182 -15.45 -0.35 2.31
C GLU A 182 -14.56 -0.43 1.06
N PHE A 183 -14.78 -1.50 0.27
CA PHE A 183 -14.11 -1.71 -1.01
C PHE A 183 -14.99 -1.20 -2.14
N LEU A 184 -14.46 -0.28 -2.93
CA LEU A 184 -15.20 0.44 -3.94
C LEU A 184 -14.50 0.34 -5.30
N THR A 185 -15.31 0.50 -6.36
CA THR A 185 -14.85 0.59 -7.73
C THR A 185 -15.38 1.86 -8.36
N VAL A 186 -14.54 2.63 -9.02
CA VAL A 186 -15.00 3.79 -9.82
C VAL A 186 -15.77 3.25 -11.01
N ALA A 187 -17.09 3.47 -11.02
CA ALA A 187 -17.92 3.13 -12.17
C ALA A 187 -17.47 3.94 -13.39
N ASP A 188 -17.30 3.26 -14.52
CA ASP A 188 -16.98 3.91 -15.78
C ASP A 188 -18.14 4.88 -16.15
N ARG A 189 -17.90 6.19 -16.09
CA ARG A 189 -18.91 7.21 -16.40
C ARG A 189 -19.30 7.25 -17.89
N SER A 190 -18.73 6.40 -18.71
CA SER A 190 -19.07 6.30 -20.14
C SER A 190 -20.50 5.79 -20.41
N GLY A 191 -21.22 5.28 -19.39
CA GLY A 191 -22.60 4.78 -19.49
C GLY A 191 -23.70 5.70 -18.92
N ALA A 192 -23.38 6.83 -18.28
CA ALA A 192 -24.35 7.66 -17.56
C ALA A 192 -25.03 8.75 -18.41
N SER A 193 -25.14 8.57 -19.72
CA SER A 193 -25.84 9.50 -20.63
C SER A 193 -27.16 8.95 -21.15
N LYS A 194 -28.02 8.39 -20.27
CA LYS A 194 -29.43 8.14 -20.59
C LYS A 194 -30.26 7.87 -19.32
N LEU A 195 -30.41 8.85 -18.46
CA LEU A 195 -31.58 8.93 -17.60
C LEU A 195 -32.13 10.34 -17.78
N GLY A 196 -33.03 10.46 -18.77
CA GLY A 196 -33.89 11.61 -18.94
C GLY A 196 -34.80 11.73 -17.74
N PHE A 197 -34.76 12.85 -17.10
CA PHE A 197 -35.84 13.28 -16.22
C PHE A 197 -37.03 13.67 -17.11
N GLY A 198 -38.11 12.88 -17.08
CA GLY A 198 -39.46 13.23 -17.46
C GLY A 198 -40.22 13.75 -16.24
#